data_ce3880c78e2c84653d77c77ecd953f94
#
_entry.id   ce3880c78e2c84653d77c77ecd953f94
#
_cell.length_a   1.000
_cell.length_b   1.000
_cell.length_c   1.000
_cell.angle_alpha   90.00
_cell.angle_beta   90.00
_cell.angle_gamma   90.00
#
_symmetry.space_group_name_H-M   'P 1'
#
loop_
_entity.id
_entity.type
_entity.pdbx_description
1 polymer ?
#
loop_
_entity_poly.entity_id
_entity_poly.type
_entity_poly.pdbx_seq_one_letter_code
_entity_poly.pdbx_strand_id
1 'polypeptide(L)'
;GLNPVVVLRDQDNAQKLLEGQIDLWATGDPAGRYLARQVGVTGLKTVLRFNSAQLYLALNKNVPDDVVAKLQAALDQLRKDGVVSEIMGRYL
;
A
#
# COMPACT_ATOMS: atom_id res chain seq x y z
N GLY A 1 -19.33 1.13 17.78
CA GLY A 1 -18.93 0.47 16.88
C GLY A 1 -19.37 0.47 15.43
N LEU A 2 -18.39 0.35 14.55
CA LEU A 2 -18.64 0.15 13.14
C LEU A 2 -18.80 -1.34 12.85
N ASN A 3 -19.61 -1.66 11.87
CA ASN A 3 -19.79 -3.03 11.39
C ASN A 3 -19.12 -3.17 10.01
N PRO A 4 -17.81 -3.40 9.96
CA PRO A 4 -17.12 -3.48 8.69
C PRO A 4 -17.45 -4.77 7.93
N VAL A 5 -17.45 -4.68 6.61
CA VAL A 5 -17.53 -5.84 5.73
C VAL A 5 -16.12 -6.34 5.48
N VAL A 6 -15.87 -7.62 5.78
CA VAL A 6 -14.54 -8.22 5.66
C VAL A 6 -14.48 -9.10 4.42
N VAL A 7 -13.36 -9.04 3.69
CA VAL A 7 -13.11 -9.85 2.49
C VAL A 7 -11.75 -10.53 2.61
N LEU A 8 -11.51 -11.55 1.79
CA LEU A 8 -10.23 -12.25 1.79
C LEU A 8 -9.11 -11.45 1.11
N ARG A 9 -9.44 -10.69 0.07
CA ARG A 9 -8.47 -9.90 -0.69
C ARG A 9 -8.95 -8.47 -0.79
N ASP A 10 -8.03 -7.54 -0.59
CA ASP A 10 -8.36 -6.11 -0.59
C ASP A 10 -8.91 -5.64 -1.94
N GLN A 11 -8.48 -6.23 -3.03
CA GLN A 11 -9.00 -5.89 -4.36
C GLN A 11 -10.50 -6.18 -4.50
N ASP A 12 -11.04 -7.11 -3.71
CA ASP A 12 -12.48 -7.39 -3.71
C ASP A 12 -13.27 -6.22 -3.14
N ASN A 13 -12.68 -5.46 -2.23
CA ASN A 13 -13.28 -4.23 -1.71
C ASN A 13 -13.40 -3.16 -2.78
N ALA A 14 -12.41 -3.03 -3.65
CA ALA A 14 -12.48 -2.09 -4.76
C ALA A 14 -13.69 -2.40 -5.66
N GLN A 15 -13.89 -3.68 -5.96
CA GLN A 15 -15.03 -4.13 -6.76
C GLN A 15 -16.36 -3.84 -6.05
N LYS A 16 -16.44 -4.09 -4.74
CA LYS A 16 -17.65 -3.81 -3.95
C LYS A 16 -17.98 -2.33 -3.91
N LEU A 17 -16.95 -1.49 -3.84
CA LEU A 17 -17.13 -0.04 -3.88
C LEU A 17 -17.71 0.40 -5.22
N LEU A 18 -17.19 -0.15 -6.32
CA LEU A 18 -17.68 0.14 -7.66
C LEU A 18 -19.13 -0.27 -7.84
N GLU A 19 -19.51 -1.42 -7.29
CA GLU A 19 -20.86 -1.97 -7.40
C GLU A 19 -21.85 -1.32 -6.43
N GLY A 20 -21.40 -0.44 -5.54
CA GLY A 20 -22.26 0.23 -4.58
C GLY A 20 -22.63 -0.63 -3.37
N GLN A 21 -21.97 -1.75 -3.17
CA GLN A 21 -22.20 -2.62 -2.01
C GLN A 21 -21.61 -2.07 -0.73
N ILE A 22 -20.59 -1.21 -0.84
CA ILE A 22 -20.01 -0.48 0.29
C ILE A 22 -19.86 0.99 -0.11
N ASP A 23 -19.86 1.86 0.86
CA ASP A 23 -19.76 3.30 0.65
C ASP A 23 -18.34 3.82 0.82
N LEU A 24 -17.57 3.19 1.71
CA LEU A 24 -16.22 3.57 2.05
C LEU A 24 -15.32 2.35 2.09
N TRP A 25 -14.07 2.54 1.75
CA TRP A 25 -13.07 1.50 1.72
C TRP A 25 -11.85 1.92 2.54
N ALA A 26 -11.55 1.15 3.59
CA ALA A 26 -10.35 1.34 4.39
C ALA A 26 -9.22 0.50 3.80
N THR A 27 -8.18 1.16 3.31
CA THR A 27 -7.06 0.50 2.64
C THR A 27 -5.80 1.34 2.77
N GLY A 28 -4.67 0.76 2.35
CA GLY A 28 -3.41 1.49 2.30
C GLY A 28 -3.34 2.40 1.06
N ASP A 29 -2.58 3.45 1.16
CA ASP A 29 -2.25 4.34 0.05
C ASP A 29 -0.73 4.27 -0.13
N PRO A 30 -0.19 3.89 -1.28
CA PRO A 30 -0.85 3.85 -2.60
C PRO A 30 -1.48 2.50 -2.99
N ALA A 31 -1.33 1.45 -2.19
CA ALA A 31 -1.78 0.11 -2.58
C ALA A 31 -3.25 0.06 -3.00
N GLY A 32 -4.14 0.73 -2.25
CA GLY A 32 -5.56 0.76 -2.57
C GLY A 32 -5.84 1.39 -3.92
N ARG A 33 -5.17 2.48 -4.26
CA ARG A 33 -5.33 3.14 -5.56
C ARG A 33 -4.87 2.24 -6.71
N TYR A 34 -3.77 1.52 -6.50
CA TYR A 34 -3.28 0.57 -7.49
C TYR A 34 -4.29 -0.56 -7.72
N LEU A 35 -4.80 -1.17 -6.65
CA LEU A 35 -5.79 -2.24 -6.74
C LEU A 35 -7.09 -1.76 -7.40
N ALA A 36 -7.53 -0.55 -7.08
CA ALA A 36 -8.71 0.04 -7.71
C ALA A 36 -8.55 0.15 -9.22
N ARG A 37 -7.38 0.60 -9.68
CA ARG A 37 -7.10 0.71 -11.12
C ARG A 37 -7.13 -0.64 -11.81
N GLN A 38 -6.69 -1.70 -11.14
CA GLN A 38 -6.70 -3.06 -11.69
C GLN A 38 -8.11 -3.55 -12.01
N VAL A 39 -9.11 -3.10 -11.26
CA VAL A 39 -10.51 -3.46 -11.49
C VAL A 39 -11.31 -2.36 -12.18
N GLY A 40 -10.64 -1.33 -12.68
CA GLY A 40 -11.27 -0.27 -13.46
C GLY A 40 -11.95 0.82 -12.66
N VAL A 41 -11.66 0.92 -11.37
CA VAL A 41 -12.20 1.99 -10.51
C VAL A 41 -11.33 3.24 -10.64
N THR A 42 -11.94 4.35 -11.01
CA THR A 42 -11.28 5.65 -11.10
C THR A 42 -12.04 6.66 -10.26
N GLY A 43 -11.42 7.82 -10.03
CA GLY A 43 -12.09 8.90 -9.30
C GLY A 43 -12.18 8.67 -7.80
N LEU A 44 -11.31 7.82 -7.23
CA LEU A 44 -11.27 7.63 -5.79
C LEU A 44 -10.87 8.92 -5.08
N LYS A 45 -11.52 9.18 -3.95
CA LYS A 45 -11.28 10.35 -3.13
C LYS A 45 -10.95 9.91 -1.71
N THR A 46 -9.81 10.39 -1.20
CA THR A 46 -9.46 10.17 0.20
C THR A 46 -10.27 11.10 1.09
N VAL A 47 -11.09 10.53 1.96
CA VAL A 47 -11.94 11.31 2.87
C VAL A 47 -11.39 11.38 4.28
N LEU A 48 -10.55 10.41 4.68
CA LEU A 48 -9.96 10.37 6.00
C LEU A 48 -8.66 9.58 6.01
N ARG A 49 -7.62 10.14 6.62
CA ARG A 49 -6.39 9.40 6.94
C ARG A 49 -6.37 9.20 8.46
N PHE A 50 -6.46 7.96 8.89
CA PHE A 50 -6.54 7.67 10.33
C PHE A 50 -5.33 6.92 10.88
N ASN A 51 -4.44 6.48 10.03
CA ASN A 51 -3.23 5.79 10.45
C ASN A 51 -2.13 5.98 9.41
N SER A 52 -0.90 6.08 9.91
CA SER A 52 0.30 6.11 9.07
C SER A 52 1.20 4.98 9.51
N ALA A 53 1.59 4.12 8.58
CA ALA A 53 2.38 2.95 8.89
C ALA A 53 3.67 2.93 8.07
N GLN A 54 4.74 2.43 8.68
CA GLN A 54 5.98 2.13 8.00
C GLN A 54 5.96 0.68 7.56
N LEU A 55 6.47 0.41 6.37
CA LEU A 55 6.60 -0.94 5.86
C LEU A 55 8.03 -1.42 6.04
N TYR A 56 8.17 -2.71 6.36
CA TYR A 56 9.46 -3.31 6.64
C TYR A 56 9.66 -4.56 5.78
N LEU A 57 10.89 -4.76 5.33
CA LEU A 57 11.27 -6.01 4.71
C LEU A 57 11.69 -6.99 5.81
N ALA A 58 10.99 -8.12 5.89
CA ALA A 58 11.30 -9.15 6.88
C ALA A 58 12.37 -10.09 6.34
N LEU A 59 13.43 -10.30 7.10
CA LEU A 59 14.52 -11.17 6.74
C LEU A 59 14.60 -12.33 7.75
N ASN A 60 15.14 -13.48 7.29
CA ASN A 60 15.38 -14.60 8.16
C ASN A 60 16.35 -14.18 9.28
N LYS A 61 16.12 -14.70 10.50
CA LYS A 61 16.95 -14.37 11.66
C LYS A 61 18.44 -14.75 11.50
N ASN A 62 18.74 -15.66 10.58
CA ASN A 62 20.10 -16.10 10.32
C ASN A 62 20.85 -15.20 9.33
N VAL A 63 20.20 -14.16 8.79
CA VAL A 63 20.89 -13.19 7.94
C VAL A 63 21.82 -12.36 8.80
N PRO A 64 23.13 -12.27 8.46
CA PRO A 64 24.08 -11.47 9.25
C PRO A 64 23.70 -10.01 9.34
N ASP A 65 24.02 -9.39 10.47
CA ASP A 65 23.69 -7.98 10.72
C ASP A 65 24.35 -7.03 9.73
N ASP A 66 25.53 -7.36 9.22
CA ASP A 66 26.20 -6.54 8.21
C ASP A 66 25.45 -6.53 6.89
N VAL A 67 24.78 -7.63 6.53
CA VAL A 67 23.93 -7.72 5.34
C VAL A 67 22.68 -6.84 5.54
N VAL A 68 22.08 -6.91 6.72
CA VAL A 68 20.92 -6.06 7.06
C VAL A 68 21.29 -4.59 6.95
N ALA A 69 22.44 -4.21 7.50
CA ALA A 69 22.91 -2.83 7.45
C ALA A 69 23.15 -2.37 6.01
N LYS A 70 23.72 -3.23 5.16
CA LYS A 70 23.92 -2.90 3.75
C LYS A 70 22.62 -2.71 2.99
N LEU A 71 21.63 -3.56 3.26
CA LEU A 71 20.30 -3.42 2.64
C LEU A 71 19.62 -2.13 3.09
N GLN A 72 19.70 -1.80 4.37
CA GLN A 72 19.14 -0.56 4.88
C GLN A 72 19.81 0.66 4.24
N ALA A 73 21.14 0.66 4.15
CA ALA A 73 21.88 1.75 3.53
C ALA A 73 21.52 1.89 2.04
N ALA A 74 21.37 0.77 1.33
CA ALA A 74 20.97 0.78 -0.08
C ALA A 74 19.57 1.38 -0.25
N LEU A 75 18.62 1.01 0.61
CA LEU A 75 17.27 1.55 0.57
C LEU A 75 17.24 3.04 0.86
N ASP A 76 18.03 3.48 1.87
CA ASP A 76 18.12 4.90 2.22
C ASP A 76 18.70 5.70 1.05
N GLN A 77 19.69 5.16 0.35
CA GLN A 77 20.27 5.79 -0.82
C GLN A 77 19.26 5.90 -1.96
N LEU A 78 18.48 4.85 -2.21
CA LEU A 78 17.44 4.87 -3.24
C LEU A 78 16.38 5.93 -2.96
N ARG A 79 15.98 6.10 -1.71
CA ARG A 79 15.05 7.17 -1.31
C ARG A 79 15.64 8.54 -1.57
N LYS A 80 16.91 8.73 -1.19
CA LYS A 80 17.62 9.99 -1.38
C LYS A 80 17.77 10.35 -2.85
N ASP A 81 17.97 9.34 -3.71
CA ASP A 81 18.14 9.53 -5.14
C ASP A 81 16.80 9.69 -5.88
N GLY A 82 15.68 9.58 -5.18
CA GLY A 82 14.35 9.74 -5.76
C GLY A 82 13.84 8.51 -6.52
N VAL A 83 14.53 7.38 -6.43
CA VAL A 83 14.12 6.15 -7.14
C VAL A 83 12.80 5.62 -6.61
N VAL A 84 12.61 5.67 -5.27
CA VAL A 84 11.35 5.21 -4.65
C VAL A 84 10.19 6.05 -5.15
N SER A 85 10.33 7.37 -5.21
CA SER A 85 9.31 8.27 -5.73
C SER A 85 9.00 8.00 -7.21
N GLU A 86 10.03 7.70 -8.00
CA GLU A 86 9.86 7.36 -9.41
C GLU A 86 9.06 6.08 -9.57
N ILE A 87 9.37 5.04 -8.79
CA ILE A 87 8.65 3.76 -8.85
C ILE A 87 7.18 3.98 -8.45
N MET A 88 6.94 4.71 -7.37
CA MET A 88 5.58 5.02 -6.93
C MET A 88 4.79 5.72 -8.02
N GLY A 89 5.42 6.64 -8.75
CA GLY A 89 4.79 7.35 -9.86
C GLY A 89 4.36 6.43 -11.01
N ARG A 90 5.04 5.29 -11.20
CA ARG A 90 4.66 4.32 -12.24
C ARG A 90 3.38 3.56 -11.91
N TYR A 91 3.06 3.42 -10.63
CA TYR A 91 1.88 2.69 -10.18
C TYR A 91 0.69 3.59 -9.88
N LEU A 92 0.91 4.87 -9.82
CA LEU A 92 -0.11 5.87 -9.53
C LEU A 92 -0.24 6.87 -10.68
#